data_fad2bf0bf824e79411cc62712483d511
#
_entry.id   fad2bf0bf824e79411cc62712483d511
#
_cell.length_a   1.000
_cell.length_b   1.000
_cell.length_c   1.000
_cell.angle_alpha   90.00
_cell.angle_beta   90.00
_cell.angle_gamma   90.00
#
_symmetry.space_group_name_H-M   'P 1'
#
loop_
_entity.id
_entity.type
_entity.pdbx_description
1 polymer ?
#
loop_
_entity_poly.entity_id
_entity_poly.type
_entity_poly.pdbx_seq_one_letter_code
_entity_poly.pdbx_strand_id
1 'polypeptide(L)'
;MNRFAEQVDAEIISNKKVGAYHHIVLSVGRIAANFRPGNFIAIAVGGPGSSMVLRRAFAIYRAIERDDGIGLIELVIAPHGQGSKWFTSLSQGEKVDLVGPLGTSFGIPTEPVRALLVGGGYGSAPLFGLSEILKLRGCRVDMVLGASTANKIYAPLEGKRSVSSLTITTDDGSAGIRGKVTDVISRIIDENSVEIVYSC
;
A
#
# COMPACT_ATOMS: atom_id res chain seq x y z
N MET A 1 7.83 -6.67 22.45
CA MET A 1 7.99 -7.69 21.41
C MET A 1 9.04 -7.18 20.43
N ASN A 2 10.18 -7.85 20.31
CA ASN A 2 11.30 -7.39 19.47
C ASN A 2 10.89 -7.45 18.00
N ARG A 3 10.81 -6.29 17.35
CA ARG A 3 10.50 -6.16 15.92
C ARG A 3 11.79 -6.24 15.12
N PHE A 4 12.32 -7.43 14.96
CA PHE A 4 13.46 -7.62 14.07
C PHE A 4 12.97 -7.81 12.65
N ALA A 5 13.63 -7.15 11.71
CA ALA A 5 13.50 -7.48 10.30
C ALA A 5 14.09 -8.88 10.08
N GLU A 6 13.38 -9.67 9.28
CA GLU A 6 13.79 -11.00 8.89
C GLU A 6 14.12 -11.03 7.39
N GLN A 7 15.10 -11.84 7.00
CA GLN A 7 15.37 -12.13 5.60
C GLN A 7 14.78 -13.50 5.28
N VAL A 8 14.00 -13.58 4.21
CA VAL A 8 13.33 -14.82 3.79
C VAL A 8 13.33 -14.95 2.26
N ASP A 9 13.32 -16.19 1.79
CA ASP A 9 12.99 -16.54 0.41
C ASP A 9 11.47 -16.66 0.29
N ALA A 10 10.83 -15.56 -0.12
CA ALA A 10 9.38 -15.47 -0.21
C ALA A 10 8.87 -16.03 -1.54
N GLU A 11 7.86 -16.89 -1.49
CA GLU A 11 7.21 -17.43 -2.68
C GLU A 11 6.10 -16.51 -3.17
N ILE A 12 6.03 -16.31 -4.49
CA ILE A 12 4.92 -15.60 -5.14
C ILE A 12 3.69 -16.51 -5.17
N ILE A 13 2.68 -16.17 -4.38
CA ILE A 13 1.40 -16.89 -4.33
C ILE A 13 0.48 -16.45 -5.46
N SER A 14 0.52 -15.18 -5.83
CA SER A 14 -0.17 -14.67 -7.00
C SER A 14 0.46 -13.37 -7.51
N ASN A 15 0.36 -13.14 -8.82
CA ASN A 15 0.72 -11.92 -9.48
C ASN A 15 -0.36 -11.58 -10.51
N LYS A 16 -1.17 -10.57 -10.23
CA LYS A 16 -2.31 -10.17 -11.07
C LYS A 16 -2.17 -8.73 -11.51
N LYS A 17 -2.33 -8.49 -12.81
CA LYS A 17 -2.40 -7.14 -13.33
C LYS A 17 -3.77 -6.53 -13.03
N VAL A 18 -3.77 -5.34 -12.40
CA VAL A 18 -4.96 -4.57 -12.02
C VAL A 18 -4.78 -3.13 -12.49
N GLY A 19 -5.46 -2.77 -13.57
CA GLY A 19 -5.26 -1.46 -14.20
C GLY A 19 -3.81 -1.24 -14.64
N ALA A 20 -3.20 -0.17 -14.16
CA ALA A 20 -1.80 0.19 -14.43
C ALA A 20 -0.78 -0.54 -13.53
N TYR A 21 -1.24 -1.36 -12.58
CA TYR A 21 -0.43 -1.94 -11.51
C TYR A 21 -0.45 -3.47 -11.52
N HIS A 22 0.42 -4.05 -10.72
CA HIS A 22 0.40 -5.46 -10.35
C HIS A 22 0.08 -5.60 -8.87
N HIS A 23 -0.89 -6.43 -8.55
CA HIS A 23 -1.18 -6.89 -7.20
C HIS A 23 -0.48 -8.22 -7.00
N ILE A 24 0.52 -8.23 -6.11
CA ILE A 24 1.37 -9.39 -5.85
C ILE A 24 1.19 -9.84 -4.41
N VAL A 25 0.95 -11.12 -4.21
CA VAL A 25 0.85 -11.77 -2.90
C VAL A 25 2.07 -12.64 -2.69
N LEU A 26 2.74 -12.46 -1.55
CA LEU A 26 3.93 -13.21 -1.15
C LEU A 26 3.70 -13.97 0.14
N SER A 27 4.21 -15.21 0.20
CA SER A 27 4.32 -15.97 1.45
C SER A 27 5.60 -15.58 2.17
N VAL A 28 5.48 -15.02 3.38
CA VAL A 28 6.59 -14.37 4.11
C VAL A 28 6.72 -14.81 5.58
N GLY A 29 5.94 -15.82 5.99
CA GLY A 29 5.97 -16.32 7.36
C GLY A 29 5.73 -15.20 8.40
N ARG A 30 6.63 -15.11 9.41
CA ARG A 30 6.48 -14.19 10.55
C ARG A 30 6.56 -12.70 10.21
N ILE A 31 7.04 -12.33 9.03
CA ILE A 31 7.04 -10.93 8.58
C ILE A 31 5.61 -10.37 8.59
N ALA A 32 4.60 -11.18 8.20
CA ALA A 32 3.20 -10.76 8.22
C ALA A 32 2.70 -10.41 9.63
N ALA A 33 3.01 -11.25 10.62
CA ALA A 33 2.63 -11.01 12.03
C ALA A 33 3.26 -9.74 12.63
N ASN A 34 4.44 -9.37 12.14
CA ASN A 34 5.17 -8.19 12.61
C ASN A 34 4.84 -6.91 11.82
N PHE A 35 4.03 -7.00 10.78
CA PHE A 35 3.62 -5.86 9.97
C PHE A 35 2.83 -4.81 10.76
N ARG A 36 3.05 -3.55 10.40
CA ARG A 36 2.21 -2.41 10.80
C ARG A 36 2.05 -1.48 9.58
N PRO A 37 0.90 -0.83 9.38
CA PRO A 37 0.71 0.12 8.28
C PRO A 37 1.82 1.17 8.22
N GLY A 38 2.36 1.39 7.04
CA GLY A 38 3.54 2.23 6.80
C GLY A 38 4.86 1.45 6.71
N ASN A 39 4.88 0.17 7.09
CA ASN A 39 6.06 -0.66 6.85
C ASN A 39 6.22 -1.01 5.36
N PHE A 40 7.45 -1.32 4.98
CA PHE A 40 7.84 -1.77 3.66
C PHE A 40 8.76 -2.99 3.74
N ILE A 41 9.01 -3.61 2.60
CA ILE A 41 10.01 -4.66 2.42
C ILE A 41 11.05 -4.23 1.40
N ALA A 42 12.23 -4.83 1.46
CA ALA A 42 13.30 -4.63 0.50
C ALA A 42 13.60 -5.95 -0.24
N ILE A 43 13.36 -6.00 -1.54
CA ILE A 43 13.48 -7.18 -2.40
C ILE A 43 14.79 -7.11 -3.21
N ALA A 44 15.55 -8.20 -3.25
CA ALA A 44 16.62 -8.39 -4.22
C ALA A 44 16.00 -8.62 -5.60
N VAL A 45 16.40 -7.84 -6.59
CA VAL A 45 15.80 -7.86 -7.93
C VAL A 45 16.81 -8.27 -8.99
N GLY A 46 16.32 -8.83 -10.12
CA GLY A 46 17.11 -9.17 -11.28
C GLY A 46 17.58 -10.62 -11.35
N GLY A 47 17.42 -11.39 -10.28
CA GLY A 47 17.81 -12.81 -10.23
C GLY A 47 19.32 -13.07 -10.30
N PRO A 48 19.73 -14.34 -10.37
CA PRO A 48 21.13 -14.74 -10.40
C PRO A 48 21.88 -14.13 -11.60
N GLY A 49 23.07 -13.58 -11.35
CA GLY A 49 23.91 -12.96 -12.40
C GLY A 49 23.50 -11.56 -12.84
N SER A 50 22.50 -10.97 -12.20
CA SER A 50 22.07 -9.60 -12.47
C SER A 50 23.10 -8.57 -11.96
N SER A 51 23.27 -7.49 -12.74
CA SER A 51 24.01 -6.30 -12.29
C SER A 51 23.21 -5.39 -11.33
N MET A 52 21.95 -5.73 -11.04
CA MET A 52 21.10 -4.98 -10.11
C MET A 52 21.44 -5.33 -8.65
N VAL A 53 22.48 -4.70 -8.11
CA VAL A 53 23.02 -5.01 -6.78
C VAL A 53 22.11 -4.55 -5.63
N LEU A 54 21.44 -3.40 -5.80
CA LEU A 54 20.64 -2.81 -4.73
C LEU A 54 19.24 -3.40 -4.68
N ARG A 55 18.78 -3.72 -3.46
CA ARG A 55 17.38 -4.08 -3.20
C ARG A 55 16.45 -2.92 -3.54
N ARG A 56 15.19 -3.25 -3.84
CA ARG A 56 14.12 -2.27 -4.08
C ARG A 56 13.11 -2.32 -2.96
N ALA A 57 12.79 -1.13 -2.43
CA ALA A 57 11.79 -0.97 -1.39
C ALA A 57 10.38 -0.98 -2.01
N PHE A 58 9.48 -1.75 -1.39
CA PHE A 58 8.06 -1.80 -1.75
C PHE A 58 7.23 -1.71 -0.48
N ALA A 59 6.32 -0.74 -0.44
CA ALA A 59 5.40 -0.58 0.67
C ALA A 59 4.45 -1.79 0.75
N ILE A 60 4.17 -2.25 1.95
CA ILE A 60 3.21 -3.33 2.17
C ILE A 60 1.80 -2.72 2.13
N TYR A 61 0.95 -3.27 1.26
CA TYR A 61 -0.46 -2.92 1.14
C TYR A 61 -1.26 -3.50 2.31
N ARG A 62 -1.14 -4.82 2.52
CA ARG A 62 -1.77 -5.58 3.60
C ARG A 62 -0.90 -6.74 4.05
N ALA A 63 -1.17 -7.24 5.25
CA ALA A 63 -0.68 -8.51 5.72
C ALA A 63 -1.84 -9.37 6.22
N ILE A 64 -1.76 -10.66 5.96
CA ILE A 64 -2.77 -11.65 6.32
C ILE A 64 -2.06 -12.78 7.06
N GLU A 65 -2.48 -13.05 8.27
CA GLU A 65 -2.11 -14.27 8.99
C GLU A 65 -3.20 -15.32 8.77
N ARG A 66 -2.81 -16.47 8.27
CA ARG A 66 -3.74 -17.60 8.07
C ARG A 66 -3.69 -18.52 9.27
N ASP A 67 -4.78 -19.26 9.48
CA ASP A 67 -4.91 -20.23 10.59
C ASP A 67 -3.87 -21.37 10.52
N ASP A 68 -3.34 -21.65 9.32
CA ASP A 68 -2.27 -22.63 9.08
C ASP A 68 -0.86 -22.12 9.44
N GLY A 69 -0.75 -20.91 9.98
CA GLY A 69 0.51 -20.26 10.34
C GLY A 69 1.26 -19.64 9.14
N ILE A 70 0.66 -19.66 7.96
CA ILE A 70 1.24 -19.02 6.76
C ILE A 70 0.94 -17.52 6.81
N GLY A 71 1.99 -16.72 6.94
CA GLY A 71 1.91 -15.27 6.82
C GLY A 71 2.04 -14.81 5.37
N LEU A 72 1.08 -14.03 4.91
CA LEU A 72 1.07 -13.43 3.57
C LEU A 72 1.19 -11.93 3.66
N ILE A 73 1.86 -11.32 2.68
CA ILE A 73 1.78 -9.88 2.42
C ILE A 73 1.31 -9.61 1.00
N GLU A 74 0.63 -8.51 0.85
CA GLU A 74 0.15 -8.01 -0.43
C GLU A 74 0.87 -6.71 -0.80
N LEU A 75 1.24 -6.59 -2.06
CA LEU A 75 1.94 -5.43 -2.61
C LEU A 75 1.21 -4.91 -3.84
N VAL A 76 1.27 -3.59 -4.04
CA VAL A 76 0.79 -2.91 -5.25
C VAL A 76 1.97 -2.27 -5.95
N ILE A 77 2.32 -2.78 -7.12
CA ILE A 77 3.56 -2.44 -7.81
C ILE A 77 3.27 -1.77 -9.16
N ALA A 78 3.86 -0.61 -9.39
CA ALA A 78 3.94 0.01 -10.70
C ALA A 78 5.25 -0.42 -11.40
N PRO A 79 5.21 -0.99 -12.63
CA PRO A 79 6.40 -1.44 -13.35
C PRO A 79 7.13 -0.28 -14.03
N HIS A 80 7.78 0.61 -13.26
CA HIS A 80 8.45 1.80 -13.80
C HIS A 80 9.90 1.54 -14.24
N GLY A 81 10.73 1.01 -13.33
CA GLY A 81 12.15 0.77 -13.57
C GLY A 81 12.46 -0.70 -13.87
N GLN A 82 13.71 -1.02 -14.17
CA GLN A 82 14.14 -2.40 -14.48
C GLN A 82 13.81 -3.37 -13.34
N GLY A 83 14.07 -3.00 -12.09
CA GLY A 83 13.80 -3.88 -10.93
C GLY A 83 12.32 -4.14 -10.71
N SER A 84 11.45 -3.12 -10.78
CA SER A 84 10.01 -3.32 -10.65
C SER A 84 9.41 -4.07 -11.85
N LYS A 85 9.92 -3.85 -13.07
CA LYS A 85 9.52 -4.64 -14.25
C LYS A 85 9.93 -6.10 -14.12
N TRP A 86 11.15 -6.38 -13.66
CA TRP A 86 11.59 -7.75 -13.38
C TRP A 86 10.70 -8.40 -12.31
N PHE A 87 10.44 -7.72 -11.20
CA PHE A 87 9.63 -8.28 -10.13
C PHE A 87 8.19 -8.56 -10.58
N THR A 88 7.59 -7.67 -11.36
CA THR A 88 6.23 -7.87 -11.91
C THR A 88 6.17 -8.89 -13.06
N SER A 89 7.30 -9.33 -13.62
CA SER A 89 7.33 -10.40 -14.63
C SER A 89 7.39 -11.80 -14.03
N LEU A 90 7.64 -11.93 -12.73
CA LEU A 90 7.71 -13.22 -12.06
C LEU A 90 6.32 -13.86 -11.95
N SER A 91 6.32 -15.19 -12.04
CA SER A 91 5.13 -16.04 -12.00
C SER A 91 4.87 -16.60 -10.61
N GLN A 92 3.67 -17.12 -10.39
CA GLN A 92 3.35 -17.91 -9.21
C GLN A 92 4.33 -19.08 -9.02
N GLY A 93 4.75 -19.31 -7.79
CA GLY A 93 5.71 -20.36 -7.38
C GLY A 93 7.17 -19.92 -7.45
N GLU A 94 7.50 -18.82 -8.14
CA GLU A 94 8.86 -18.26 -8.12
C GLU A 94 9.15 -17.62 -6.77
N LYS A 95 10.44 -17.61 -6.38
CA LYS A 95 10.88 -17.09 -5.09
C LYS A 95 11.71 -15.83 -5.25
N VAL A 96 11.61 -14.95 -4.26
CA VAL A 96 12.40 -13.73 -4.17
C VAL A 96 13.00 -13.61 -2.77
N ASP A 97 14.27 -13.23 -2.70
CA ASP A 97 14.93 -12.88 -1.44
C ASP A 97 14.46 -11.48 -1.02
N LEU A 98 13.84 -11.39 0.14
CA LEU A 98 13.37 -10.14 0.73
C LEU A 98 13.75 -10.00 2.20
N VAL A 99 13.81 -8.74 2.64
CA VAL A 99 14.01 -8.35 4.05
C VAL A 99 12.83 -7.49 4.49
N GLY A 100 12.27 -7.79 5.66
CA GLY A 100 11.17 -7.02 6.24
C GLY A 100 10.70 -7.52 7.62
N PRO A 101 9.72 -6.86 8.22
CA PRO A 101 9.21 -5.53 7.85
C PRO A 101 10.25 -4.45 8.20
N LEU A 102 10.33 -3.42 7.36
CA LEU A 102 11.26 -2.29 7.52
C LEU A 102 10.47 -0.98 7.69
N GLY A 103 11.17 0.06 8.15
CA GLY A 103 10.62 1.41 8.31
C GLY A 103 9.81 1.61 9.59
N THR A 104 9.35 2.84 9.75
CA THR A 104 8.50 3.25 10.88
C THR A 104 7.04 3.21 10.45
N SER A 105 6.19 2.59 11.26
CA SER A 105 4.74 2.57 11.02
C SER A 105 4.12 3.94 11.23
N PHE A 106 2.96 4.17 10.62
CA PHE A 106 2.14 5.33 10.95
C PHE A 106 1.79 5.36 12.44
N GLY A 107 1.78 6.55 13.03
CA GLY A 107 1.27 6.75 14.38
C GLY A 107 -0.24 6.53 14.41
N ILE A 108 -0.71 5.64 15.28
CA ILE A 108 -2.15 5.40 15.46
C ILE A 108 -2.62 6.17 16.69
N PRO A 109 -3.68 7.01 16.59
CA PRO A 109 -4.21 7.75 17.72
C PRO A 109 -4.76 6.80 18.79
N THR A 110 -4.66 7.20 20.06
CA THR A 110 -5.20 6.45 21.21
C THR A 110 -6.70 6.62 21.33
N GLU A 111 -7.21 7.79 20.98
CA GLU A 111 -8.63 8.14 21.01
C GLU A 111 -9.19 8.23 19.60
N PRO A 112 -10.50 8.01 19.39
CA PRO A 112 -11.16 8.22 18.11
C PRO A 112 -11.01 9.66 17.61
N VAL A 113 -10.55 9.82 16.38
CA VAL A 113 -10.36 11.12 15.71
C VAL A 113 -10.97 11.11 14.32
N ARG A 114 -11.07 12.29 13.71
CA ARG A 114 -11.42 12.47 12.30
C ARG A 114 -10.13 12.52 11.48
N ALA A 115 -9.87 11.45 10.75
CA ALA A 115 -8.65 11.26 9.98
C ALA A 115 -8.90 11.45 8.48
N LEU A 116 -7.98 12.13 7.79
CA LEU A 116 -7.94 12.22 6.34
C LEU A 116 -6.74 11.45 5.81
N LEU A 117 -6.98 10.53 4.90
CA LEU A 117 -5.95 9.78 4.18
C LEU A 117 -5.78 10.36 2.77
N VAL A 118 -4.58 10.74 2.38
CA VAL A 118 -4.30 11.35 1.08
C VAL A 118 -3.28 10.51 0.33
N GLY A 119 -3.70 9.91 -0.78
CA GLY A 119 -2.84 9.01 -1.55
C GLY A 119 -2.77 9.35 -3.04
N GLY A 120 -1.56 9.22 -3.61
CA GLY A 120 -1.29 9.44 -5.03
C GLY A 120 -0.91 8.16 -5.78
N GLY A 121 -1.71 7.76 -6.78
CA GLY A 121 -1.42 6.58 -7.60
C GLY A 121 -1.26 5.31 -6.75
N TYR A 122 -0.20 4.53 -7.02
CA TYR A 122 0.11 3.31 -6.24
C TYR A 122 0.61 3.60 -4.82
N GLY A 123 1.06 4.83 -4.52
CA GLY A 123 1.40 5.26 -3.16
C GLY A 123 0.21 5.24 -2.21
N SER A 124 -1.03 5.25 -2.72
CA SER A 124 -2.23 5.11 -1.89
C SER A 124 -2.39 3.74 -1.24
N ALA A 125 -1.71 2.71 -1.74
CA ALA A 125 -1.90 1.33 -1.28
C ALA A 125 -1.73 1.15 0.25
N PRO A 126 -0.66 1.63 0.90
CA PRO A 126 -0.49 1.47 2.36
C PRO A 126 -1.61 2.11 3.20
N LEU A 127 -2.31 3.10 2.64
CA LEU A 127 -3.38 3.80 3.34
C LEU A 127 -4.65 2.96 3.54
N PHE A 128 -4.86 1.93 2.72
CA PHE A 128 -6.00 1.02 2.90
C PHE A 128 -5.87 0.21 4.19
N GLY A 129 -4.70 -0.41 4.43
CA GLY A 129 -4.43 -1.09 5.69
C GLY A 129 -4.49 -0.16 6.91
N LEU A 130 -4.05 1.10 6.75
CA LEU A 130 -4.19 2.12 7.78
C LEU A 130 -5.67 2.45 8.04
N SER A 131 -6.50 2.60 6.99
CA SER A 131 -7.92 2.92 7.13
C SER A 131 -8.67 1.86 7.94
N GLU A 132 -8.34 0.59 7.76
CA GLU A 132 -8.93 -0.52 8.51
C GLU A 132 -8.62 -0.42 10.01
N ILE A 133 -7.36 -0.15 10.36
CA ILE A 133 -6.94 0.00 11.76
C ILE A 133 -7.58 1.23 12.40
N LEU A 134 -7.63 2.36 11.71
CA LEU A 134 -8.26 3.58 12.21
C LEU A 134 -9.76 3.35 12.47
N LYS A 135 -10.46 2.67 11.57
CA LYS A 135 -11.88 2.32 11.77
C LYS A 135 -12.10 1.38 12.95
N LEU A 136 -11.25 0.38 13.13
CA LEU A 136 -11.29 -0.51 14.30
C LEU A 136 -11.08 0.26 15.63
N ARG A 137 -10.38 1.40 15.58
CA ARG A 137 -10.21 2.33 16.71
C ARG A 137 -11.38 3.31 16.88
N GLY A 138 -12.44 3.20 16.07
CA GLY A 138 -13.60 4.09 16.12
C GLY A 138 -13.38 5.45 15.43
N CYS A 139 -12.28 5.65 14.71
CA CYS A 139 -12.04 6.87 13.96
C CYS A 139 -13.00 7.02 12.79
N ARG A 140 -13.40 8.26 12.50
CA ARG A 140 -14.00 8.60 11.21
C ARG A 140 -12.86 8.77 10.21
N VAL A 141 -12.91 8.06 9.10
CA VAL A 141 -11.86 8.08 8.09
C VAL A 141 -12.42 8.59 6.77
N ASP A 142 -11.89 9.71 6.29
CA ASP A 142 -12.12 10.23 4.95
C ASP A 142 -10.86 9.96 4.10
N MET A 143 -11.02 9.76 2.78
CA MET A 143 -9.89 9.44 1.89
C MET A 143 -9.96 10.26 0.61
N VAL A 144 -8.81 10.74 0.17
CA VAL A 144 -8.60 11.34 -1.16
C VAL A 144 -7.63 10.48 -1.94
N LEU A 145 -8.09 9.97 -3.08
CA LEU A 145 -7.25 9.25 -4.03
C LEU A 145 -7.03 10.10 -5.29
N GLY A 146 -5.78 10.37 -5.60
CA GLY A 146 -5.41 11.11 -6.81
C GLY A 146 -4.56 10.28 -7.76
N ALA A 147 -4.69 10.56 -9.06
CA ALA A 147 -3.81 10.00 -10.08
C ALA A 147 -3.80 10.90 -11.33
N SER A 148 -2.87 10.65 -12.26
CA SER A 148 -2.90 11.40 -13.53
C SER A 148 -4.11 11.03 -14.41
N THR A 149 -4.61 9.79 -14.32
CA THR A 149 -5.74 9.28 -15.11
C THR A 149 -6.54 8.26 -14.31
N ALA A 150 -7.78 7.96 -14.72
CA ALA A 150 -8.67 7.01 -14.05
C ALA A 150 -8.08 5.61 -13.92
N ASN A 151 -7.32 5.12 -14.91
CA ASN A 151 -6.73 3.77 -14.88
C ASN A 151 -5.55 3.64 -13.89
N LYS A 152 -5.07 4.76 -13.34
CA LYS A 152 -4.05 4.84 -12.29
C LYS A 152 -4.63 5.07 -10.89
N ILE A 153 -5.94 5.13 -10.73
CA ILE A 153 -6.59 5.05 -9.41
C ILE A 153 -6.61 3.59 -8.98
N TYR A 154 -5.94 3.27 -7.89
CA TYR A 154 -5.94 1.91 -7.36
C TYR A 154 -7.18 1.62 -6.54
N ALA A 155 -7.85 0.50 -6.79
CA ALA A 155 -8.96 -0.06 -6.02
C ALA A 155 -10.03 0.95 -5.53
N PRO A 156 -10.62 1.81 -6.39
CA PRO A 156 -11.54 2.86 -5.95
C PRO A 156 -12.82 2.31 -5.29
N LEU A 157 -13.29 1.14 -5.71
CA LEU A 157 -14.48 0.51 -5.10
C LEU A 157 -14.19 0.00 -3.69
N GLU A 158 -12.99 -0.49 -3.45
CA GLU A 158 -12.53 -0.89 -2.14
C GLU A 158 -12.34 0.33 -1.24
N GLY A 159 -11.71 1.40 -1.74
CA GLY A 159 -11.61 2.67 -1.05
C GLY A 159 -12.99 3.15 -0.57
N LYS A 160 -13.99 3.12 -1.44
CA LYS A 160 -15.37 3.53 -1.09
C LYS A 160 -15.98 2.70 0.05
N ARG A 161 -15.61 1.42 0.18
CA ARG A 161 -16.11 0.53 1.24
C ARG A 161 -15.32 0.65 2.54
N SER A 162 -14.05 1.01 2.45
CA SER A 162 -13.13 1.05 3.59
C SER A 162 -13.17 2.34 4.38
N VAL A 163 -13.79 3.43 3.87
CA VAL A 163 -13.80 4.74 4.51
C VAL A 163 -15.20 5.34 4.62
N SER A 164 -15.34 6.42 5.39
CA SER A 164 -16.60 7.15 5.57
C SER A 164 -16.95 7.99 4.35
N SER A 165 -15.96 8.63 3.73
CA SER A 165 -16.11 9.31 2.44
C SER A 165 -14.86 9.13 1.58
N LEU A 166 -15.07 9.03 0.26
CA LEU A 166 -14.00 8.92 -0.72
C LEU A 166 -14.15 10.03 -1.76
N THR A 167 -13.10 10.84 -1.90
CA THR A 167 -12.94 11.80 -2.99
C THR A 167 -11.89 11.29 -3.97
N ILE A 168 -12.18 11.34 -5.26
CA ILE A 168 -11.24 10.98 -6.33
C ILE A 168 -10.91 12.23 -7.12
N THR A 169 -9.61 12.41 -7.42
CA THR A 169 -9.13 13.44 -8.33
C THR A 169 -8.30 12.84 -9.45
N THR A 170 -8.40 13.36 -10.67
CA THR A 170 -7.50 12.99 -11.77
C THR A 170 -7.04 14.26 -12.50
N ASP A 171 -5.76 14.29 -12.88
CA ASP A 171 -5.18 15.47 -13.54
C ASP A 171 -5.91 15.77 -14.87
N ASP A 172 -6.30 14.72 -15.60
CA ASP A 172 -7.00 14.82 -16.89
C ASP A 172 -8.53 14.92 -16.77
N GLY A 173 -9.11 14.74 -15.58
CA GLY A 173 -10.56 14.74 -15.36
C GLY A 173 -11.27 13.47 -15.82
N SER A 174 -10.56 12.38 -16.09
CA SER A 174 -11.13 11.11 -16.54
C SER A 174 -11.91 10.36 -15.44
N ALA A 175 -11.71 10.72 -14.16
CA ALA A 175 -12.53 10.26 -13.04
C ALA A 175 -12.56 11.27 -11.90
N GLY A 176 -13.70 11.42 -11.23
CA GLY A 176 -13.86 12.31 -10.09
C GLY A 176 -13.69 13.79 -10.43
N ILE A 177 -13.02 14.53 -9.57
CA ILE A 177 -12.74 15.97 -9.74
C ILE A 177 -11.47 16.11 -10.59
N ARG A 178 -11.51 16.98 -11.60
CA ARG A 178 -10.32 17.31 -12.37
C ARG A 178 -9.37 18.17 -11.52
N GLY A 179 -8.13 17.74 -11.37
CA GLY A 179 -7.11 18.42 -10.59
C GLY A 179 -6.31 17.47 -9.71
N LYS A 180 -5.49 18.04 -8.85
CA LYS A 180 -4.62 17.33 -7.90
C LYS A 180 -5.33 17.11 -6.56
N VAL A 181 -4.81 16.16 -5.78
CA VAL A 181 -5.29 15.96 -4.39
C VAL A 181 -5.22 17.23 -3.56
N THR A 182 -4.20 18.05 -3.77
CA THR A 182 -4.00 19.33 -3.08
C THR A 182 -5.12 20.35 -3.31
N ASP A 183 -5.83 20.26 -4.42
CA ASP A 183 -6.87 21.22 -4.78
C ASP A 183 -8.16 21.02 -3.96
N VAL A 184 -8.30 19.86 -3.32
CA VAL A 184 -9.50 19.51 -2.55
C VAL A 184 -9.25 19.37 -1.04
N ILE A 185 -8.00 19.22 -0.60
CA ILE A 185 -7.64 18.90 0.78
C ILE A 185 -8.13 19.97 1.77
N SER A 186 -7.86 21.25 1.51
CA SER A 186 -8.25 22.34 2.44
C SER A 186 -9.75 22.34 2.71
N ARG A 187 -10.55 22.24 1.64
CA ARG A 187 -12.02 22.18 1.77
C ARG A 187 -12.45 20.96 2.62
N ILE A 188 -11.88 19.78 2.36
CA ILE A 188 -12.24 18.56 3.10
C ILE A 188 -11.86 18.67 4.58
N ILE A 189 -10.70 19.26 4.88
CA ILE A 189 -10.26 19.49 6.26
C ILE A 189 -11.28 20.35 7.01
N ASP A 190 -11.69 21.46 6.41
CA ASP A 190 -12.62 22.42 7.03
C ASP A 190 -14.02 21.83 7.17
N GLU A 191 -14.59 21.26 6.09
CA GLU A 191 -15.95 20.70 6.07
C GLU A 191 -16.11 19.51 7.02
N ASN A 192 -15.09 18.65 7.13
CA ASN A 192 -15.16 17.43 7.94
C ASN A 192 -14.50 17.56 9.32
N SER A 193 -14.00 18.76 9.67
CA SER A 193 -13.29 19.02 10.93
C SER A 193 -12.18 17.96 11.17
N VAL A 194 -11.31 17.78 10.18
CA VAL A 194 -10.22 16.79 10.22
C VAL A 194 -9.20 17.17 11.28
N GLU A 195 -8.80 16.21 12.12
CA GLU A 195 -7.87 16.41 13.23
C GLU A 195 -6.47 15.87 12.91
N ILE A 196 -6.38 14.87 12.00
CA ILE A 196 -5.10 14.27 11.59
C ILE A 196 -5.12 13.93 10.10
N VAL A 197 -4.00 14.19 9.43
CA VAL A 197 -3.81 13.85 8.01
C VAL A 197 -2.67 12.87 7.87
N TYR A 198 -2.89 11.80 7.12
CA TYR A 198 -1.88 10.86 6.70
C TYR A 198 -1.72 10.92 5.19
N SER A 199 -0.48 10.89 4.69
CA SER A 199 -0.21 10.94 3.26
C SER A 199 0.81 9.89 2.82
N CYS A 200 0.65 9.39 1.57
CA CYS A 200 1.58 8.48 0.93
C CYS A 200 1.55 8.61 -0.62
#